data_11d0d881d47c37891ff8bca638f7375c
#
_entry.id   11d0d881d47c37891ff8bca638f7375c
#
_cell.length_a   1.000
_cell.length_b   1.000
_cell.length_c   1.000
_cell.angle_alpha   90.00
_cell.angle_beta   90.00
_cell.angle_gamma   90.00
#
_symmetry.space_group_name_H-M   'P 1'
#
loop_
_entity.id
_entity.type
_entity.pdbx_description
1 polymer ?
#
loop_
_entity_poly.entity_id
_entity_poly.type
_entity_poly.pdbx_seq_one_letter_code
_entity_poly.pdbx_strand_id
1 'polypeptide(L)'
;MKFRHFALAATLSLTALAGSAQAQQSVTMWDFFSGGDGARMKALVQAFNDSHPDIQVKATTLEWGVPFYTKVRTSVAVGRGPDLMSYHLSRLPLGLSEGVLSPITDTDLENAGVTKDDFFTTALKAAEAPDGTLYAVPFDIHSIVLYYNKTFLEGSRFLDADGKLTGIDSLADFEEAMQLAKDKGAEVPLTYATADDGGVYRVFYTLLAQEGGTLIDDQGNVLPGDSAQKAAEAIRIMTDWHDKGFQPEQALYEASVALFTAGKSAFQLNGVWEVPTMKDFEAQGKLGFEWGAVEVPKLMQTRTTWADSHAFAIPAQPEGKPMDPEKRKAVMTVIGWLETHAIDWAAAGHIPAYKPVAESTDYAKMEPNATYAPLADHATYDPRSTIAGVASPAYDAALNIISPAIHGYLSPEDAVTQMTQELQGRLQ
;
A
#
# COMPACT_ATOMS: atom_id res chain seq x y z
N MET A 1 -80.79 51.75 18.65
CA MET A 1 -79.39 51.70 19.17
C MET A 1 -78.65 50.66 18.37
N LYS A 2 -77.73 51.04 17.52
CA LYS A 2 -76.96 50.19 16.63
C LYS A 2 -75.48 50.09 17.20
N PHE A 3 -75.07 48.91 17.65
CA PHE A 3 -73.72 48.63 18.04
C PHE A 3 -72.92 48.18 16.80
N ARG A 4 -71.86 48.92 16.43
CA ARG A 4 -70.87 48.58 15.38
C ARG A 4 -69.73 47.84 16.05
N HIS A 5 -69.49 46.59 15.64
CA HIS A 5 -68.33 45.84 16.04
C HIS A 5 -67.19 46.18 15.06
N PHE A 6 -66.07 46.66 15.58
CA PHE A 6 -64.82 46.80 14.86
C PHE A 6 -64.05 45.47 15.04
N ALA A 7 -63.87 44.76 13.97
CA ALA A 7 -62.96 43.61 13.93
C ALA A 7 -61.54 44.08 13.55
N LEU A 8 -60.58 43.96 14.47
CA LEU A 8 -59.16 44.24 14.23
C LEU A 8 -58.49 43.00 13.67
N ALA A 9 -58.14 43.00 12.37
CA ALA A 9 -57.39 41.93 11.73
C ALA A 9 -55.92 42.13 12.01
N ALA A 10 -55.31 41.31 12.87
CA ALA A 10 -53.85 41.25 13.07
C ALA A 10 -53.25 40.30 12.02
N THR A 11 -52.60 40.89 11.02
CA THR A 11 -51.78 40.17 10.02
C THR A 11 -50.43 39.78 10.66
N LEU A 12 -50.25 38.53 11.05
CA LEU A 12 -48.95 37.95 11.38
C LEU A 12 -48.20 37.72 10.08
N SER A 13 -47.16 38.54 9.82
CA SER A 13 -46.18 38.27 8.77
C SER A 13 -45.19 37.22 9.27
N LEU A 14 -45.38 35.95 8.86
CA LEU A 14 -44.35 34.93 8.95
C LEU A 14 -43.32 35.24 7.90
N THR A 15 -42.20 35.86 8.28
CA THR A 15 -40.97 35.85 7.51
C THR A 15 -40.39 34.47 7.63
N ALA A 16 -40.68 33.59 6.65
CA ALA A 16 -39.93 32.36 6.46
C ALA A 16 -38.50 32.71 6.11
N LEU A 17 -37.59 32.53 7.05
CA LEU A 17 -36.19 32.37 6.75
C LEU A 17 -36.02 31.11 5.89
N ALA A 18 -36.17 31.22 4.58
CA ALA A 18 -35.70 30.25 3.64
C ALA A 18 -34.16 30.30 3.66
N GLY A 19 -33.55 29.65 4.65
CA GLY A 19 -32.18 29.26 4.52
C GLY A 19 -32.08 28.44 3.23
N SER A 20 -31.35 28.90 2.24
CA SER A 20 -31.02 28.08 1.06
C SER A 20 -30.34 26.82 1.57
N ALA A 21 -31.11 25.71 1.64
CA ALA A 21 -30.52 24.39 1.80
C ALA A 21 -29.63 24.18 0.57
N GLN A 22 -28.34 24.40 0.74
CA GLN A 22 -27.36 24.06 -0.29
C GLN A 22 -27.53 22.56 -0.57
N ALA A 23 -27.78 22.22 -1.83
CA ALA A 23 -27.98 20.81 -2.18
C ALA A 23 -26.73 20.03 -1.79
N GLN A 24 -26.92 19.00 -0.94
CA GLN A 24 -25.84 18.10 -0.51
C GLN A 24 -25.08 17.56 -1.73
N GLN A 25 -23.77 17.78 -1.77
CA GLN A 25 -22.89 17.22 -2.80
C GLN A 25 -22.69 15.72 -2.54
N SER A 26 -22.96 14.89 -3.55
CA SER A 26 -22.70 13.46 -3.47
C SER A 26 -21.39 13.13 -4.18
N VAL A 27 -20.41 12.55 -3.47
CA VAL A 27 -19.14 12.07 -4.01
C VAL A 27 -19.17 10.55 -4.07
N THR A 28 -19.10 9.96 -5.27
CA THR A 28 -18.94 8.53 -5.45
C THR A 28 -17.47 8.15 -5.36
N MET A 29 -17.14 7.19 -4.50
CA MET A 29 -15.77 6.72 -4.29
C MET A 29 -15.69 5.21 -4.61
N TRP A 30 -14.68 4.81 -5.36
CA TRP A 30 -14.33 3.39 -5.51
C TRP A 30 -13.01 3.10 -4.80
N ASP A 31 -13.02 2.03 -4.02
CA ASP A 31 -11.85 1.51 -3.35
C ASP A 31 -11.72 0.00 -3.55
N PHE A 32 -10.58 -0.55 -3.17
CA PHE A 32 -10.28 -1.99 -3.22
C PHE A 32 -9.88 -2.53 -1.84
N PHE A 33 -10.11 -1.77 -0.78
CA PHE A 33 -9.70 -2.12 0.56
C PHE A 33 -10.57 -3.24 1.15
N SER A 34 -9.93 -4.29 1.64
CA SER A 34 -10.60 -5.43 2.28
C SER A 34 -10.00 -5.72 3.66
N GLY A 35 -10.56 -6.68 4.39
CA GLY A 35 -10.03 -7.04 5.71
C GLY A 35 -9.93 -5.86 6.68
N GLY A 36 -8.77 -5.72 7.31
CA GLY A 36 -8.46 -4.65 8.25
C GLY A 36 -8.52 -3.26 7.62
N ASP A 37 -7.99 -3.11 6.41
CA ASP A 37 -7.99 -1.87 5.64
C ASP A 37 -9.42 -1.44 5.28
N GLY A 38 -10.22 -2.38 4.80
CA GLY A 38 -11.61 -2.12 4.44
C GLY A 38 -12.45 -1.68 5.63
N ALA A 39 -12.23 -2.25 6.80
CA ALA A 39 -12.93 -1.84 8.03
C ALA A 39 -12.58 -0.38 8.42
N ARG A 40 -11.30 -0.01 8.31
CA ARG A 40 -10.83 1.34 8.66
C ARG A 40 -11.26 2.38 7.64
N MET A 41 -11.18 2.09 6.34
CA MET A 41 -11.65 3.01 5.31
C MET A 41 -13.17 3.27 5.44
N LYS A 42 -13.96 2.24 5.73
CA LYS A 42 -15.40 2.42 6.01
C LYS A 42 -15.65 3.31 7.21
N ALA A 43 -14.87 3.16 8.28
CA ALA A 43 -14.98 4.00 9.47
C ALA A 43 -14.61 5.46 9.17
N LEU A 44 -13.52 5.70 8.41
CA LEU A 44 -13.12 7.03 7.97
C LEU A 44 -14.20 7.69 7.10
N VAL A 45 -14.73 6.99 6.11
CA VAL A 45 -15.82 7.51 5.27
C VAL A 45 -17.08 7.83 6.09
N GLN A 46 -17.42 7.00 7.07
CA GLN A 46 -18.56 7.28 7.97
C GLN A 46 -18.28 8.51 8.82
N ALA A 47 -17.09 8.64 9.41
CA ALA A 47 -16.72 9.81 10.23
C ALA A 47 -16.71 11.11 9.41
N PHE A 48 -16.23 11.05 8.14
CA PHE A 48 -16.35 12.16 7.21
C PHE A 48 -17.82 12.56 7.00
N ASN A 49 -18.67 11.60 6.65
CA ASN A 49 -20.07 11.84 6.38
C ASN A 49 -20.84 12.42 7.59
N ASP A 50 -20.48 11.98 8.80
CA ASP A 50 -21.08 12.49 10.04
C ASP A 50 -20.67 13.92 10.35
N SER A 51 -19.45 14.32 9.96
CA SER A 51 -18.91 15.66 10.21
C SER A 51 -19.19 16.67 9.10
N HIS A 52 -19.56 16.23 7.90
CA HIS A 52 -19.79 17.08 6.71
C HIS A 52 -21.21 16.86 6.12
N PRO A 53 -22.26 17.44 6.72
CA PRO A 53 -23.64 17.22 6.27
C PRO A 53 -23.93 17.77 4.86
N ASP A 54 -23.06 18.62 4.33
CA ASP A 54 -23.12 19.22 2.99
C ASP A 54 -22.45 18.37 1.90
N ILE A 55 -21.63 17.37 2.29
CA ILE A 55 -20.95 16.44 1.37
C ILE A 55 -21.21 15.00 1.82
N GLN A 56 -21.72 14.17 0.92
CA GLN A 56 -21.99 12.75 1.19
C GLN A 56 -21.09 11.86 0.32
N VAL A 57 -20.16 11.14 0.92
CA VAL A 57 -19.36 10.11 0.26
C VAL A 57 -20.13 8.81 0.18
N LYS A 58 -20.23 8.24 -1.03
CA LYS A 58 -20.80 6.91 -1.30
C LYS A 58 -19.69 6.00 -1.80
N ALA A 59 -19.06 5.30 -0.87
CA ALA A 59 -17.98 4.36 -1.17
C ALA A 59 -18.52 3.02 -1.70
N THR A 60 -17.80 2.45 -2.65
CA THR A 60 -18.04 1.10 -3.18
C THR A 60 -16.70 0.38 -3.24
N THR A 61 -16.57 -0.69 -2.46
CA THR A 61 -15.39 -1.55 -2.48
C THR A 61 -15.52 -2.57 -3.61
N LEU A 62 -14.49 -2.65 -4.45
CA LEU A 62 -14.36 -3.60 -5.56
C LEU A 62 -13.26 -4.60 -5.24
N GLU A 63 -13.23 -5.71 -5.95
CA GLU A 63 -12.19 -6.73 -5.81
C GLU A 63 -10.82 -6.16 -6.18
N TRP A 64 -9.82 -6.40 -5.31
CA TRP A 64 -8.45 -5.92 -5.46
C TRP A 64 -7.75 -6.49 -6.72
N GLY A 65 -6.79 -5.75 -7.25
CA GLY A 65 -5.94 -6.20 -8.36
C GLY A 65 -6.57 -6.00 -9.74
N VAL A 66 -6.37 -6.95 -10.64
CA VAL A 66 -6.82 -6.88 -12.06
C VAL A 66 -8.31 -6.53 -12.19
N PRO A 67 -9.25 -7.09 -11.40
CA PRO A 67 -10.66 -6.75 -11.50
C PRO A 67 -10.95 -5.26 -11.27
N PHE A 68 -10.34 -4.65 -10.23
CA PHE A 68 -10.49 -3.24 -9.94
C PHE A 68 -10.04 -2.37 -11.12
N TYR A 69 -8.81 -2.55 -11.60
CA TYR A 69 -8.25 -1.71 -12.65
C TYR A 69 -8.95 -1.90 -13.98
N THR A 70 -9.40 -3.12 -14.31
CA THR A 70 -10.23 -3.37 -15.49
C THR A 70 -11.56 -2.64 -15.39
N LYS A 71 -12.19 -2.63 -14.22
CA LYS A 71 -13.44 -1.89 -13.98
C LYS A 71 -13.23 -0.38 -14.11
N VAL A 72 -12.17 0.17 -13.55
CA VAL A 72 -11.81 1.59 -13.68
C VAL A 72 -11.66 1.94 -15.16
N ARG A 73 -10.76 1.26 -15.88
CA ARG A 73 -10.50 1.51 -17.30
C ARG A 73 -11.77 1.47 -18.16
N THR A 74 -12.56 0.42 -18.03
CA THR A 74 -13.78 0.25 -18.85
C THR A 74 -14.86 1.27 -18.50
N SER A 75 -14.98 1.68 -17.25
CA SER A 75 -15.97 2.66 -16.84
C SER A 75 -15.58 4.08 -17.22
N VAL A 76 -14.31 4.45 -17.08
CA VAL A 76 -13.76 5.74 -17.50
C VAL A 76 -13.92 5.91 -19.02
N ALA A 77 -13.61 4.89 -19.81
CA ALA A 77 -13.75 4.93 -21.27
C ALA A 77 -15.18 5.27 -21.76
N VAL A 78 -16.21 5.00 -20.95
CA VAL A 78 -17.61 5.31 -21.28
C VAL A 78 -18.18 6.44 -20.40
N GLY A 79 -17.33 7.18 -19.68
CA GLY A 79 -17.72 8.30 -18.83
C GLY A 79 -18.61 7.91 -17.64
N ARG A 80 -18.39 6.72 -17.06
CA ARG A 80 -19.14 6.16 -15.93
C ARG A 80 -18.23 5.78 -14.76
N GLY A 81 -17.05 6.39 -14.68
CA GLY A 81 -16.17 6.26 -13.52
C GLY A 81 -16.74 6.89 -12.27
N PRO A 82 -16.15 6.63 -11.08
CA PRO A 82 -16.50 7.33 -9.85
C PRO A 82 -16.00 8.78 -9.88
N ASP A 83 -16.35 9.58 -8.86
CA ASP A 83 -15.79 10.93 -8.70
C ASP A 83 -14.38 10.89 -8.08
N LEU A 84 -14.11 9.86 -7.26
CA LEU A 84 -12.87 9.63 -6.52
C LEU A 84 -12.56 8.13 -6.51
N MET A 85 -11.29 7.78 -6.56
CA MET A 85 -10.87 6.37 -6.41
C MET A 85 -9.57 6.25 -5.61
N SER A 86 -9.45 5.15 -4.86
CA SER A 86 -8.15 4.69 -4.37
C SER A 86 -7.33 4.17 -5.55
N TYR A 87 -6.03 4.39 -5.52
CA TYR A 87 -5.14 3.99 -6.60
C TYR A 87 -3.76 3.61 -6.04
N HIS A 88 -3.10 2.60 -6.62
CA HIS A 88 -1.70 2.33 -6.27
C HIS A 88 -0.78 3.20 -7.12
N LEU A 89 0.20 3.84 -6.51
CA LEU A 89 1.14 4.69 -7.23
C LEU A 89 2.02 3.89 -8.20
N SER A 90 2.31 2.64 -7.90
CA SER A 90 2.99 1.73 -8.83
C SER A 90 2.24 1.52 -10.15
N ARG A 91 0.92 1.73 -10.17
CA ARG A 91 0.06 1.63 -11.38
C ARG A 91 -0.07 2.94 -12.14
N LEU A 92 0.49 4.04 -11.62
CA LEU A 92 0.35 5.36 -12.24
C LEU A 92 0.86 5.40 -13.69
N PRO A 93 2.05 4.83 -14.03
CA PRO A 93 2.54 4.84 -15.40
C PRO A 93 1.57 4.20 -16.41
N LEU A 94 0.97 3.06 -16.03
CA LEU A 94 -0.02 2.40 -16.88
C LEU A 94 -1.33 3.21 -16.95
N GLY A 95 -1.81 3.74 -15.82
CA GLY A 95 -3.00 4.58 -15.78
C GLY A 95 -2.87 5.84 -16.65
N LEU A 96 -1.69 6.44 -16.70
CA LEU A 96 -1.38 7.55 -17.61
C LEU A 96 -1.41 7.12 -19.08
N SER A 97 -0.79 6.00 -19.42
CA SER A 97 -0.79 5.47 -20.79
C SER A 97 -2.18 5.08 -21.28
N GLU A 98 -3.05 4.64 -20.40
CA GLU A 98 -4.46 4.31 -20.66
C GLU A 98 -5.39 5.54 -20.62
N GLY A 99 -4.90 6.71 -20.22
CA GLY A 99 -5.68 7.95 -20.12
C GLY A 99 -6.80 7.88 -19.10
N VAL A 100 -6.64 7.13 -18.00
CA VAL A 100 -7.70 6.95 -16.99
C VAL A 100 -7.63 7.91 -15.82
N LEU A 101 -6.60 8.78 -15.76
CA LEU A 101 -6.34 9.70 -14.66
C LEU A 101 -6.48 11.16 -15.09
N SER A 102 -7.03 11.99 -14.21
CA SER A 102 -7.04 13.46 -14.33
C SER A 102 -5.88 14.06 -13.54
N PRO A 103 -5.24 15.14 -14.06
CA PRO A 103 -4.21 15.83 -13.29
C PRO A 103 -4.81 16.50 -12.04
N ILE A 104 -4.01 16.56 -10.97
CA ILE A 104 -4.27 17.30 -9.73
C ILE A 104 -3.55 18.65 -9.85
N THR A 105 -4.27 19.75 -9.71
CA THR A 105 -3.74 21.10 -9.82
C THR A 105 -3.38 21.70 -8.47
N ASP A 106 -2.63 22.81 -8.45
CA ASP A 106 -2.36 23.52 -7.21
C ASP A 106 -3.65 24.03 -6.54
N THR A 107 -4.65 24.46 -7.32
CA THR A 107 -5.98 24.83 -6.80
C THR A 107 -6.71 23.64 -6.15
N ASP A 108 -6.49 22.43 -6.66
CA ASP A 108 -7.02 21.21 -6.02
C ASP A 108 -6.38 20.98 -4.66
N LEU A 109 -5.06 21.09 -4.56
CA LEU A 109 -4.34 20.97 -3.29
C LEU A 109 -4.78 22.06 -2.29
N GLU A 110 -4.96 23.30 -2.75
CA GLU A 110 -5.53 24.39 -1.93
C GLU A 110 -6.93 24.01 -1.40
N ASN A 111 -7.81 23.46 -2.24
CA ASN A 111 -9.14 23.00 -1.84
C ASN A 111 -9.09 21.82 -0.85
N ALA A 112 -8.06 20.98 -0.91
CA ALA A 112 -7.81 19.92 0.07
C ALA A 112 -7.18 20.46 1.37
N GLY A 113 -6.62 21.68 1.35
CA GLY A 113 -5.90 22.26 2.50
C GLY A 113 -4.54 21.60 2.74
N VAL A 114 -3.92 21.09 1.70
CA VAL A 114 -2.58 20.46 1.73
C VAL A 114 -1.68 21.07 0.67
N THR A 115 -0.37 20.88 0.81
CA THR A 115 0.64 21.28 -0.16
C THR A 115 1.53 20.09 -0.54
N LYS A 116 2.26 20.19 -1.65
CA LYS A 116 3.22 19.14 -2.03
C LYS A 116 4.28 18.91 -0.95
N ASP A 117 4.68 19.95 -0.23
CA ASP A 117 5.71 19.89 0.81
C ASP A 117 5.25 19.11 2.05
N ASP A 118 3.95 18.87 2.20
CA ASP A 118 3.39 18.10 3.32
C ASP A 118 3.57 16.58 3.15
N PHE A 119 4.06 16.11 2.00
CA PHE A 119 4.19 14.68 1.70
C PHE A 119 5.65 14.23 1.67
N PHE A 120 5.90 12.95 1.97
CA PHE A 120 7.20 12.34 1.75
C PHE A 120 7.58 12.41 0.26
N THR A 121 8.81 12.81 -0.01
CA THR A 121 9.30 13.03 -1.37
C THR A 121 9.23 11.78 -2.25
N THR A 122 9.45 10.59 -1.67
CA THR A 122 9.37 9.30 -2.36
C THR A 122 7.97 9.04 -2.89
N ALA A 123 6.94 9.17 -2.03
CA ALA A 123 5.53 8.99 -2.40
C ALA A 123 5.05 10.08 -3.38
N LEU A 124 5.42 11.34 -3.13
CA LEU A 124 5.05 12.45 -4.02
C LEU A 124 5.59 12.24 -5.45
N LYS A 125 6.87 11.88 -5.58
CA LYS A 125 7.47 11.59 -6.88
C LYS A 125 6.80 10.41 -7.58
N ALA A 126 6.38 9.39 -6.86
CA ALA A 126 5.65 8.27 -7.44
C ALA A 126 4.26 8.69 -7.97
N ALA A 127 3.65 9.75 -7.41
CA ALA A 127 2.37 10.31 -7.83
C ALA A 127 2.46 11.30 -9.01
N GLU A 128 3.66 11.69 -9.42
CA GLU A 128 3.90 12.63 -10.53
C GLU A 128 4.17 11.89 -11.84
N ALA A 129 3.73 12.48 -12.97
CA ALA A 129 4.19 12.10 -14.30
C ALA A 129 5.64 12.56 -14.53
N PRO A 130 6.33 12.09 -15.60
CA PRO A 130 7.71 12.51 -15.90
C PRO A 130 7.91 14.02 -16.07
N ASP A 131 6.86 14.76 -16.42
CA ASP A 131 6.88 16.22 -16.58
C ASP A 131 6.62 16.99 -15.25
N GLY A 132 6.46 16.26 -14.12
CA GLY A 132 6.18 16.81 -12.80
C GLY A 132 4.70 17.11 -12.53
N THR A 133 3.79 16.76 -13.46
CA THR A 133 2.35 16.89 -13.24
C THR A 133 1.87 15.84 -12.24
N LEU A 134 1.20 16.26 -11.18
CA LEU A 134 0.63 15.38 -10.16
C LEU A 134 -0.67 14.73 -10.67
N TYR A 135 -0.87 13.44 -10.43
CA TYR A 135 -2.08 12.70 -10.85
C TYR A 135 -2.78 11.96 -9.71
N ALA A 136 -2.19 11.93 -8.55
CA ALA A 136 -2.81 11.40 -7.34
C ALA A 136 -2.27 12.12 -6.10
N VAL A 137 -3.04 12.11 -5.00
CA VAL A 137 -2.55 12.56 -3.69
C VAL A 137 -2.14 11.31 -2.91
N PRO A 138 -0.86 11.15 -2.53
CA PRO A 138 -0.39 9.99 -1.78
C PRO A 138 -1.06 9.92 -0.41
N PHE A 139 -1.60 8.77 -0.02
CA PHE A 139 -2.30 8.60 1.26
C PHE A 139 -1.45 7.88 2.30
N ASP A 140 -0.75 6.83 1.87
CA ASP A 140 0.16 6.09 2.73
C ASP A 140 1.44 5.67 2.00
N ILE A 141 2.36 5.11 2.77
CA ILE A 141 3.47 4.28 2.31
C ILE A 141 3.28 2.91 2.95
N HIS A 142 3.13 1.89 2.12
CA HIS A 142 3.06 0.51 2.56
C HIS A 142 4.21 -0.30 1.96
N SER A 143 4.75 -1.20 2.76
CA SER A 143 5.95 -1.96 2.44
C SER A 143 5.84 -3.36 3.00
N ILE A 144 6.67 -4.28 2.52
CA ILE A 144 6.93 -5.48 3.31
C ILE A 144 7.87 -5.13 4.46
N VAL A 145 7.64 -5.80 5.59
CA VAL A 145 8.43 -5.71 6.82
C VAL A 145 8.77 -7.12 7.30
N LEU A 146 9.68 -7.21 8.24
CA LEU A 146 10.01 -8.47 8.89
C LEU A 146 9.27 -8.59 10.22
N TYR A 147 8.24 -9.42 10.26
CA TYR A 147 7.62 -9.85 11.50
C TYR A 147 8.49 -10.91 12.16
N TYR A 148 8.53 -10.94 13.49
CA TYR A 148 9.28 -11.93 14.24
C TYR A 148 8.54 -12.42 15.48
N ASN A 149 8.68 -13.72 15.74
CA ASN A 149 8.19 -14.40 16.93
C ASN A 149 9.33 -14.47 17.93
N LYS A 150 9.18 -13.77 19.07
CA LYS A 150 10.22 -13.65 20.10
C LYS A 150 10.60 -14.97 20.72
N THR A 151 9.67 -15.94 20.82
CA THR A 151 9.90 -17.23 21.48
C THR A 151 11.08 -17.98 20.87
N PHE A 152 11.23 -17.96 19.54
CA PHE A 152 12.34 -18.64 18.87
C PHE A 152 13.68 -17.92 19.06
N LEU A 153 13.67 -16.64 19.44
CA LEU A 153 14.85 -15.81 19.56
C LEU A 153 15.29 -15.56 21.00
N GLU A 154 14.50 -16.00 21.98
CA GLU A 154 14.80 -15.82 23.40
C GLU A 154 16.19 -16.35 23.79
N GLY A 155 16.93 -15.56 24.60
CA GLY A 155 18.27 -15.92 25.07
C GLY A 155 19.37 -15.88 24.01
N SER A 156 19.08 -15.36 22.79
CA SER A 156 20.04 -15.19 21.73
C SER A 156 20.49 -13.74 21.58
N ARG A 157 21.50 -13.51 20.74
CA ARG A 157 21.96 -12.17 20.36
C ARG A 157 20.98 -11.39 19.46
N PHE A 158 19.90 -12.06 19.01
CA PHE A 158 18.94 -11.50 18.07
C PHE A 158 17.78 -10.77 18.75
N LEU A 159 17.71 -10.76 20.08
CA LEU A 159 16.82 -9.90 20.85
C LEU A 159 17.62 -9.04 21.83
N ASP A 160 17.29 -7.76 21.89
CA ASP A 160 17.79 -6.88 22.95
C ASP A 160 17.05 -7.08 24.29
N ALA A 161 17.39 -6.28 25.28
CA ALA A 161 16.78 -6.38 26.63
C ALA A 161 15.27 -6.04 26.64
N ASP A 162 14.79 -5.29 25.65
CA ASP A 162 13.40 -4.89 25.49
C ASP A 162 12.62 -5.85 24.56
N GLY A 163 13.27 -6.92 24.08
CA GLY A 163 12.69 -7.92 23.18
C GLY A 163 12.50 -7.40 21.75
N LYS A 164 13.27 -6.40 21.35
CA LYS A 164 13.32 -5.93 19.96
C LYS A 164 14.36 -6.71 19.17
N LEU A 165 14.05 -6.96 17.89
CA LEU A 165 14.96 -7.64 16.97
C LEU A 165 16.23 -6.80 16.76
N THR A 166 17.37 -7.43 16.88
CA THR A 166 18.70 -6.80 16.73
C THR A 166 19.71 -7.80 16.15
N GLY A 167 20.91 -7.35 15.82
CA GLY A 167 22.04 -8.22 15.45
C GLY A 167 21.87 -8.93 14.11
N ILE A 168 20.98 -8.45 13.22
CA ILE A 168 20.85 -8.91 11.84
C ILE A 168 21.32 -7.77 10.93
N ASP A 169 22.59 -7.77 10.55
CA ASP A 169 23.24 -6.74 9.75
C ASP A 169 23.75 -7.29 8.40
N SER A 170 23.50 -8.57 8.14
CA SER A 170 23.90 -9.27 6.92
C SER A 170 23.00 -10.46 6.63
N LEU A 171 23.07 -11.00 5.40
CA LEU A 171 22.41 -12.24 5.02
C LEU A 171 22.84 -13.41 5.94
N ALA A 172 24.15 -13.50 6.26
CA ALA A 172 24.66 -14.54 7.14
C ALA A 172 24.08 -14.46 8.55
N ASP A 173 23.91 -13.26 9.12
CA ASP A 173 23.23 -13.10 10.42
C ASP A 173 21.76 -13.53 10.37
N PHE A 174 21.05 -13.21 9.27
CA PHE A 174 19.67 -13.63 9.10
C PHE A 174 19.54 -15.14 8.96
N GLU A 175 20.44 -15.78 8.21
CA GLU A 175 20.49 -17.24 8.08
C GLU A 175 20.86 -17.92 9.41
N GLU A 176 21.76 -17.33 10.20
CA GLU A 176 22.05 -17.81 11.57
C GLU A 176 20.80 -17.75 12.46
N ALA A 177 20.05 -16.63 12.39
CA ALA A 177 18.80 -16.49 13.15
C ALA A 177 17.73 -17.50 12.71
N MET A 178 17.61 -17.78 11.40
CA MET A 178 16.72 -18.82 10.88
C MET A 178 17.15 -20.23 11.29
N GLN A 179 18.46 -20.52 11.27
CA GLN A 179 18.98 -21.81 11.74
C GLN A 179 18.72 -22.01 13.24
N LEU A 180 18.97 -20.97 14.05
CA LEU A 180 18.64 -20.99 15.47
C LEU A 180 17.16 -21.31 15.71
N ALA A 181 16.28 -20.66 14.96
CA ALA A 181 14.84 -20.90 15.06
C ALA A 181 14.48 -22.35 14.68
N LYS A 182 15.08 -22.88 13.63
CA LYS A 182 14.93 -24.28 13.22
C LYS A 182 15.37 -25.25 14.30
N ASP A 183 16.53 -25.01 14.92
CA ASP A 183 17.08 -25.82 16.00
C ASP A 183 16.18 -25.77 17.26
N LYS A 184 15.45 -24.66 17.47
CA LYS A 184 14.44 -24.50 18.52
C LYS A 184 13.06 -25.05 18.14
N GLY A 185 12.90 -25.64 16.98
CA GLY A 185 11.70 -26.36 16.57
C GLY A 185 10.70 -25.54 15.74
N ALA A 186 11.12 -24.42 15.13
CA ALA A 186 10.31 -23.78 14.11
C ALA A 186 10.07 -24.75 12.93
N GLU A 187 8.81 -24.93 12.54
CA GLU A 187 8.44 -25.83 11.43
C GLU A 187 9.01 -25.28 10.10
N VAL A 188 8.85 -23.98 9.89
CA VAL A 188 9.48 -23.20 8.83
C VAL A 188 10.03 -21.90 9.44
N PRO A 189 11.35 -21.72 9.53
CA PRO A 189 11.94 -20.53 10.16
C PRO A 189 11.45 -19.21 9.59
N LEU A 190 11.30 -19.13 8.26
CA LEU A 190 10.83 -17.97 7.51
C LEU A 190 9.56 -18.32 6.73
N THR A 191 8.54 -17.51 6.81
CA THR A 191 7.37 -17.66 5.91
C THR A 191 7.15 -16.38 5.10
N TYR A 192 6.74 -16.56 3.86
CA TYR A 192 6.15 -15.60 2.95
C TYR A 192 5.36 -16.37 1.89
N ALA A 193 4.57 -15.68 1.07
CA ALA A 193 3.77 -16.35 0.05
C ALA A 193 4.64 -16.76 -1.15
N THR A 194 5.22 -17.98 -1.11
CA THR A 194 6.15 -18.52 -2.11
C THR A 194 5.48 -18.97 -3.41
N ALA A 195 4.14 -19.04 -3.43
CA ALA A 195 3.31 -19.42 -4.58
C ALA A 195 2.26 -18.35 -4.91
N ASP A 196 2.58 -17.08 -4.65
CA ASP A 196 1.74 -15.91 -4.90
C ASP A 196 2.58 -14.84 -5.62
N ASP A 197 1.98 -14.17 -6.60
CA ASP A 197 2.68 -13.19 -7.44
C ASP A 197 3.28 -12.05 -6.62
N GLY A 198 2.49 -11.44 -5.74
CA GLY A 198 2.92 -10.34 -4.91
C GLY A 198 3.93 -10.75 -3.84
N GLY A 199 3.77 -11.94 -3.24
CA GLY A 199 4.69 -12.47 -2.23
C GLY A 199 6.08 -12.70 -2.79
N VAL A 200 6.17 -13.42 -3.91
CA VAL A 200 7.43 -13.71 -4.61
C VAL A 200 8.07 -12.43 -5.14
N TYR A 201 7.28 -11.57 -5.81
CA TYR A 201 7.80 -10.35 -6.40
C TYR A 201 8.43 -9.42 -5.37
N ARG A 202 7.74 -9.13 -4.27
CA ARG A 202 8.18 -8.17 -3.27
C ARG A 202 9.45 -8.60 -2.55
N VAL A 203 9.58 -9.89 -2.25
CA VAL A 203 10.81 -10.44 -1.64
C VAL A 203 11.96 -10.39 -2.65
N PHE A 204 11.75 -10.88 -3.88
CA PHE A 204 12.74 -10.80 -4.95
C PHE A 204 13.20 -9.37 -5.20
N TYR A 205 12.26 -8.44 -5.37
CA TYR A 205 12.58 -7.05 -5.69
C TYR A 205 13.29 -6.34 -4.53
N THR A 206 12.96 -6.68 -3.28
CA THR A 206 13.69 -6.18 -2.11
C THR A 206 15.15 -6.65 -2.13
N LEU A 207 15.40 -7.93 -2.38
CA LEU A 207 16.77 -8.47 -2.46
C LEU A 207 17.55 -7.87 -3.64
N LEU A 208 16.92 -7.75 -4.81
CA LEU A 208 17.50 -7.08 -5.98
C LEU A 208 17.88 -5.63 -5.67
N ALA A 209 16.99 -4.87 -5.05
CA ALA A 209 17.23 -3.47 -4.68
C ALA A 209 18.31 -3.35 -3.59
N GLN A 210 18.33 -4.24 -2.60
CA GLN A 210 19.37 -4.27 -1.58
C GLN A 210 20.75 -4.57 -2.17
N GLU A 211 20.83 -5.36 -3.26
CA GLU A 211 22.09 -5.59 -4.00
C GLU A 211 22.45 -4.42 -4.93
N GLY A 212 21.59 -3.41 -5.03
CA GLY A 212 21.77 -2.25 -5.92
C GLY A 212 21.47 -2.59 -7.39
N GLY A 213 20.60 -3.56 -7.65
CA GLY A 213 20.11 -3.89 -8.98
C GLY A 213 18.88 -3.07 -9.37
N THR A 214 18.65 -2.94 -10.65
CA THR A 214 17.51 -2.24 -11.26
C THR A 214 16.72 -3.23 -12.11
N LEU A 215 15.41 -3.33 -11.87
CA LEU A 215 14.55 -4.23 -12.65
C LEU A 215 14.28 -3.67 -14.05
N ILE A 216 13.88 -2.39 -14.12
CA ILE A 216 13.63 -1.69 -15.38
C ILE A 216 14.15 -0.26 -15.21
N ASP A 217 14.99 0.21 -16.13
CA ASP A 217 15.49 1.58 -16.11
C ASP A 217 14.55 2.57 -16.82
N ASP A 218 14.87 3.86 -16.74
CA ASP A 218 14.08 4.93 -17.37
C ASP A 218 14.05 4.88 -18.91
N GLN A 219 14.93 4.08 -19.53
CA GLN A 219 14.96 3.83 -20.96
C GLN A 219 14.14 2.59 -21.36
N GLY A 220 13.57 1.88 -20.37
CA GLY A 220 12.81 0.66 -20.59
C GLY A 220 13.70 -0.58 -20.80
N ASN A 221 14.96 -0.55 -20.41
CA ASN A 221 15.80 -1.75 -20.43
C ASN A 221 15.50 -2.60 -19.20
N VAL A 222 15.19 -3.86 -19.41
CA VAL A 222 14.97 -4.84 -18.33
C VAL A 222 16.31 -5.36 -17.85
N LEU A 223 16.54 -5.32 -16.54
CA LEU A 223 17.77 -5.75 -15.85
C LEU A 223 19.04 -5.18 -16.50
N PRO A 224 19.18 -3.85 -16.59
CA PRO A 224 20.28 -3.21 -17.27
C PRO A 224 21.64 -3.46 -16.57
N GLY A 225 22.73 -3.46 -17.34
CA GLY A 225 24.09 -3.55 -16.81
C GLY A 225 24.35 -4.87 -16.07
N ASP A 226 24.76 -4.78 -14.81
CA ASP A 226 25.01 -5.93 -13.93
C ASP A 226 23.75 -6.40 -13.18
N SER A 227 22.58 -5.77 -13.40
CA SER A 227 21.34 -6.09 -12.70
C SER A 227 20.85 -7.51 -12.99
N ALA A 228 21.17 -8.07 -14.16
CA ALA A 228 20.85 -9.47 -14.46
C ALA A 228 21.60 -10.44 -13.52
N GLN A 229 22.87 -10.17 -13.24
CA GLN A 229 23.64 -10.98 -12.29
C GLN A 229 23.12 -10.82 -10.86
N LYS A 230 22.75 -9.60 -10.46
CA LYS A 230 22.17 -9.30 -9.15
C LYS A 230 20.80 -9.94 -8.97
N ALA A 231 19.98 -9.99 -10.04
CA ALA A 231 18.71 -10.68 -10.04
C ALA A 231 18.88 -12.21 -9.87
N ALA A 232 19.86 -12.79 -10.56
CA ALA A 232 20.18 -14.21 -10.37
C ALA A 232 20.65 -14.49 -8.93
N GLU A 233 21.41 -13.59 -8.31
CA GLU A 233 21.81 -13.71 -6.91
C GLU A 233 20.61 -13.62 -5.96
N ALA A 234 19.69 -12.67 -6.17
CA ALA A 234 18.47 -12.58 -5.39
C ALA A 234 17.62 -13.86 -5.47
N ILE A 235 17.45 -14.42 -6.67
CA ILE A 235 16.75 -15.72 -6.85
C ILE A 235 17.52 -16.84 -6.18
N ARG A 236 18.85 -16.88 -6.27
CA ARG A 236 19.69 -17.92 -5.63
C ARG A 236 19.53 -17.90 -4.10
N ILE A 237 19.51 -16.72 -3.47
CA ILE A 237 19.26 -16.59 -2.03
C ILE A 237 17.90 -17.22 -1.67
N MET A 238 16.85 -16.91 -2.43
CA MET A 238 15.53 -17.49 -2.19
C MET A 238 15.48 -19.00 -2.42
N THR A 239 16.22 -19.51 -3.40
CA THR A 239 16.39 -20.96 -3.64
C THR A 239 17.18 -21.62 -2.51
N ASP A 240 18.27 -21.00 -2.03
CA ASP A 240 19.06 -21.50 -0.90
C ASP A 240 18.21 -21.57 0.39
N TRP A 241 17.32 -20.61 0.63
CA TRP A 241 16.39 -20.69 1.76
C TRP A 241 15.42 -21.88 1.63
N HIS A 242 14.96 -22.18 0.41
CA HIS A 242 14.16 -23.37 0.14
C HIS A 242 14.96 -24.65 0.41
N ASP A 243 16.15 -24.78 -0.15
CA ASP A 243 16.99 -25.98 -0.05
C ASP A 243 17.45 -26.25 1.39
N LYS A 244 17.68 -25.20 2.18
CA LYS A 244 17.95 -25.29 3.62
C LYS A 244 16.69 -25.64 4.43
N GLY A 245 15.50 -25.67 3.81
CA GLY A 245 14.21 -25.88 4.48
C GLY A 245 13.90 -24.74 5.46
N PHE A 246 14.23 -23.52 5.11
CA PHE A 246 13.91 -22.34 5.91
C PHE A 246 12.53 -21.77 5.57
N GLN A 247 12.02 -22.02 4.38
CA GLN A 247 10.74 -21.55 3.91
C GLN A 247 9.79 -22.69 3.52
N PRO A 248 8.46 -22.43 3.41
CA PRO A 248 7.51 -23.47 2.99
C PRO A 248 7.70 -23.85 1.52
N GLU A 249 7.36 -25.09 1.19
CA GLU A 249 7.43 -25.64 -0.18
C GLU A 249 6.60 -24.80 -1.16
N GLN A 250 5.31 -24.63 -0.89
CA GLN A 250 4.40 -23.79 -1.67
C GLN A 250 3.37 -23.21 -0.72
N ALA A 251 3.43 -21.92 -0.50
CA ALA A 251 2.46 -21.23 0.34
C ALA A 251 1.77 -20.12 -0.47
N LEU A 252 0.43 -20.19 -0.56
CA LEU A 252 -0.40 -19.08 -0.91
C LEU A 252 -0.41 -18.05 0.22
N TYR A 253 -0.96 -16.88 -0.03
CA TYR A 253 -0.95 -15.77 0.90
C TYR A 253 -1.48 -16.16 2.29
N GLU A 254 -2.70 -16.70 2.36
CA GLU A 254 -3.35 -17.06 3.62
C GLU A 254 -2.61 -18.19 4.37
N ALA A 255 -2.00 -19.11 3.62
CA ALA A 255 -1.20 -20.19 4.22
C ALA A 255 0.07 -19.64 4.87
N SER A 256 0.72 -18.65 4.25
CA SER A 256 1.90 -18.01 4.83
C SER A 256 1.56 -17.27 6.12
N VAL A 257 0.45 -16.53 6.15
CA VAL A 257 -0.05 -15.84 7.36
C VAL A 257 -0.39 -16.86 8.45
N ALA A 258 -1.06 -17.96 8.09
CA ALA A 258 -1.45 -19.00 9.04
C ALA A 258 -0.24 -19.68 9.70
N LEU A 259 0.86 -19.91 8.97
CA LEU A 259 2.10 -20.48 9.54
C LEU A 259 2.68 -19.57 10.63
N PHE A 260 2.71 -18.26 10.41
CA PHE A 260 3.22 -17.33 11.40
C PHE A 260 2.27 -17.18 12.60
N THR A 261 1.00 -16.93 12.35
CA THR A 261 0.01 -16.71 13.41
C THR A 261 -0.24 -17.95 14.27
N ALA A 262 -0.01 -19.14 13.73
CA ALA A 262 -0.01 -20.40 14.50
C ALA A 262 1.29 -20.67 15.31
N GLY A 263 2.26 -19.75 15.28
CA GLY A 263 3.54 -19.89 15.99
C GLY A 263 4.47 -20.95 15.39
N LYS A 264 4.29 -21.32 14.13
CA LYS A 264 5.11 -22.33 13.44
C LYS A 264 6.34 -21.74 12.75
N SER A 265 6.39 -20.42 12.62
CA SER A 265 7.46 -19.67 11.98
C SER A 265 8.07 -18.66 12.94
N ALA A 266 9.39 -18.47 12.84
CA ALA A 266 10.11 -17.46 13.60
C ALA A 266 10.02 -16.08 12.93
N PHE A 267 10.00 -16.07 11.62
CA PHE A 267 9.96 -14.84 10.82
C PHE A 267 8.87 -14.92 9.74
N GLN A 268 8.31 -13.75 9.42
CA GLN A 268 7.43 -13.59 8.26
C GLN A 268 7.83 -12.33 7.49
N LEU A 269 8.11 -12.46 6.19
CA LEU A 269 8.17 -11.33 5.26
C LEU A 269 6.78 -11.10 4.70
N ASN A 270 6.13 -10.05 5.18
CA ASN A 270 4.80 -9.67 4.70
C ASN A 270 4.60 -8.16 4.86
N GLY A 271 3.53 -7.64 4.29
CA GLY A 271 3.26 -6.21 4.33
C GLY A 271 2.77 -5.70 5.69
N VAL A 272 2.91 -4.40 5.86
CA VAL A 272 2.41 -3.67 7.04
C VAL A 272 0.91 -3.87 7.26
N TRP A 273 0.15 -4.20 6.21
CA TRP A 273 -1.29 -4.51 6.25
C TRP A 273 -1.67 -5.76 7.07
N GLU A 274 -0.69 -6.56 7.52
CA GLU A 274 -0.93 -7.68 8.46
C GLU A 274 -0.87 -7.26 9.94
N VAL A 275 -0.45 -6.04 10.25
CA VAL A 275 -0.44 -5.52 11.63
C VAL A 275 -1.82 -5.64 12.30
N PRO A 276 -2.96 -5.31 11.63
CA PRO A 276 -4.27 -5.51 12.23
C PRO A 276 -4.56 -6.96 12.59
N THR A 277 -4.24 -7.92 11.71
CA THR A 277 -4.44 -9.35 11.98
C THR A 277 -3.66 -9.79 13.22
N MET A 278 -2.41 -9.35 13.34
CA MET A 278 -1.58 -9.67 14.49
C MET A 278 -2.14 -9.07 15.78
N LYS A 279 -2.51 -7.80 15.77
CA LYS A 279 -3.11 -7.11 16.92
C LYS A 279 -4.45 -7.71 17.34
N ASP A 280 -5.29 -8.07 16.36
CA ASP A 280 -6.58 -8.67 16.64
C ASP A 280 -6.43 -10.07 17.26
N PHE A 281 -5.48 -10.88 16.78
CA PHE A 281 -5.20 -12.20 17.35
C PHE A 281 -4.59 -12.08 18.74
N GLU A 282 -3.70 -11.12 18.96
CA GLU A 282 -3.14 -10.81 20.29
C GLU A 282 -4.24 -10.42 21.27
N ALA A 283 -5.09 -9.45 20.92
CA ALA A 283 -6.20 -8.99 21.75
C ALA A 283 -7.21 -10.08 22.08
N GLN A 284 -7.38 -11.06 21.18
CA GLN A 284 -8.24 -12.23 21.37
C GLN A 284 -7.55 -13.38 22.15
N GLY A 285 -6.26 -13.22 22.50
CA GLY A 285 -5.46 -14.28 23.13
C GLY A 285 -5.23 -15.50 22.24
N LYS A 286 -5.31 -15.33 20.92
CA LYS A 286 -5.12 -16.39 19.92
C LYS A 286 -3.65 -16.60 19.52
N LEU A 287 -2.79 -15.59 19.71
CA LEU A 287 -1.35 -15.74 19.56
C LEU A 287 -0.79 -16.40 20.83
N GLY A 288 -0.08 -17.50 20.67
CA GLY A 288 0.61 -18.18 21.77
C GLY A 288 2.02 -17.64 22.04
N PHE A 289 2.39 -16.50 21.47
CA PHE A 289 3.73 -15.91 21.53
C PHE A 289 3.70 -14.39 21.47
N GLU A 290 4.77 -13.76 21.93
CA GLU A 290 5.01 -12.34 21.71
C GLU A 290 5.66 -12.11 20.33
N TRP A 291 5.27 -11.04 19.67
CA TRP A 291 5.74 -10.68 18.34
C TRP A 291 6.24 -9.24 18.26
N GLY A 292 6.87 -8.94 17.15
CA GLY A 292 7.21 -7.58 16.73
C GLY A 292 7.32 -7.51 15.21
N ALA A 293 7.46 -6.29 14.67
CA ALA A 293 7.76 -6.06 13.28
C ALA A 293 8.80 -4.94 13.14
N VAL A 294 9.72 -5.11 12.21
CA VAL A 294 10.80 -4.16 11.92
C VAL A 294 10.91 -3.99 10.40
N GLU A 295 11.60 -2.96 9.94
CA GLU A 295 12.06 -2.90 8.54
C GLU A 295 12.74 -4.21 8.16
N VAL A 296 12.66 -4.60 6.88
CA VAL A 296 13.51 -5.70 6.39
C VAL A 296 14.98 -5.32 6.65
N PRO A 297 15.73 -6.11 7.42
CA PRO A 297 17.11 -5.80 7.73
C PRO A 297 17.96 -5.62 6.48
N LYS A 298 19.07 -4.92 6.61
CA LYS A 298 20.05 -4.84 5.55
C LYS A 298 20.75 -6.19 5.39
N LEU A 299 20.27 -7.03 4.49
CA LEU A 299 20.83 -8.35 4.20
C LEU A 299 21.99 -8.27 3.22
N MET A 300 21.97 -7.30 2.30
CA MET A 300 22.93 -7.10 1.24
C MET A 300 23.69 -5.76 1.39
N GLN A 301 23.89 -5.03 0.30
CA GLN A 301 24.74 -3.83 0.30
C GLN A 301 24.01 -2.58 0.80
N THR A 302 22.72 -2.47 0.49
CA THR A 302 21.91 -1.26 0.75
C THR A 302 20.77 -1.58 1.70
N ARG A 303 20.47 -0.67 2.63
CA ARG A 303 19.24 -0.74 3.42
C ARG A 303 18.10 -0.17 2.59
N THR A 304 17.25 -1.04 2.10
CA THR A 304 16.01 -0.68 1.40
C THR A 304 15.07 -1.88 1.39
N THR A 305 13.80 -1.61 1.11
CA THR A 305 12.75 -2.63 0.96
C THR A 305 11.77 -2.16 -0.11
N TRP A 306 11.10 -3.12 -0.77
CA TRP A 306 9.99 -2.80 -1.66
C TRP A 306 8.91 -2.01 -0.91
N ALA A 307 8.40 -0.95 -1.54
CA ALA A 307 7.22 -0.23 -1.08
C ALA A 307 6.34 0.22 -2.25
N ASP A 308 5.10 0.52 -1.93
CA ASP A 308 4.15 1.22 -2.78
C ASP A 308 3.35 2.21 -1.93
N SER A 309 2.45 2.94 -2.53
CA SER A 309 1.53 3.84 -1.84
C SER A 309 0.12 3.65 -2.34
N HIS A 310 -0.84 3.61 -1.42
CA HIS A 310 -2.20 3.97 -1.75
C HIS A 310 -2.27 5.48 -1.93
N ALA A 311 -3.06 5.90 -2.87
CA ALA A 311 -3.28 7.30 -3.17
C ALA A 311 -4.73 7.54 -3.58
N PHE A 312 -5.16 8.79 -3.52
CA PHE A 312 -6.45 9.20 -4.04
C PHE A 312 -6.29 9.83 -5.41
N ALA A 313 -6.98 9.29 -6.41
CA ALA A 313 -6.95 9.76 -7.78
C ALA A 313 -8.34 10.15 -8.28
N ILE A 314 -8.37 11.13 -9.17
CA ILE A 314 -9.59 11.56 -9.87
C ILE A 314 -9.57 10.90 -11.25
N PRO A 315 -10.60 10.10 -11.60
CA PRO A 315 -10.70 9.51 -12.93
C PRO A 315 -10.78 10.57 -14.02
N ALA A 316 -10.20 10.24 -15.18
CA ALA A 316 -10.31 11.09 -16.37
C ALA A 316 -11.78 11.30 -16.76
N GLN A 317 -12.11 12.53 -17.14
CA GLN A 317 -13.45 12.92 -17.56
C GLN A 317 -13.57 12.81 -19.09
N PRO A 318 -14.78 12.53 -19.62
CA PRO A 318 -14.98 12.53 -21.07
C PRO A 318 -14.58 13.87 -21.70
N GLU A 319 -14.06 13.82 -22.91
CA GLU A 319 -13.66 15.02 -23.65
C GLU A 319 -14.82 16.03 -23.73
N GLY A 320 -14.52 17.29 -23.42
CA GLY A 320 -15.50 18.38 -23.42
C GLY A 320 -16.52 18.35 -22.25
N LYS A 321 -16.37 17.42 -21.30
CA LYS A 321 -17.23 17.32 -20.12
C LYS A 321 -16.40 17.23 -18.82
N PRO A 322 -15.71 18.32 -18.43
CA PRO A 322 -14.95 18.31 -17.20
C PRO A 322 -15.87 18.08 -15.98
N MET A 323 -15.29 17.59 -14.89
CA MET A 323 -16.01 17.51 -13.62
C MET A 323 -16.48 18.91 -13.21
N ASP A 324 -17.70 19.00 -12.71
CA ASP A 324 -18.24 20.23 -12.17
C ASP A 324 -17.31 20.80 -11.09
N PRO A 325 -17.00 22.13 -11.09
CA PRO A 325 -16.05 22.72 -10.14
C PRO A 325 -16.43 22.52 -8.67
N GLU A 326 -17.72 22.61 -8.31
CA GLU A 326 -18.16 22.40 -6.92
C GLU A 326 -18.04 20.91 -6.53
N LYS A 327 -18.31 20.02 -7.46
CA LYS A 327 -18.06 18.58 -7.30
C LYS A 327 -16.57 18.32 -7.06
N ARG A 328 -15.70 18.91 -7.89
CA ARG A 328 -14.25 18.76 -7.77
C ARG A 328 -13.74 19.27 -6.43
N LYS A 329 -14.24 20.43 -6.00
CA LYS A 329 -13.94 20.98 -4.68
C LYS A 329 -14.39 20.03 -3.56
N ALA A 330 -15.60 19.46 -3.66
CA ALA A 330 -16.09 18.49 -2.68
C ALA A 330 -15.18 17.23 -2.63
N VAL A 331 -14.74 16.73 -3.79
CA VAL A 331 -13.77 15.60 -3.86
C VAL A 331 -12.47 15.96 -3.13
N MET A 332 -11.91 17.14 -3.38
CA MET A 332 -10.66 17.56 -2.74
C MET A 332 -10.83 17.80 -1.23
N THR A 333 -12.01 18.29 -0.79
CA THR A 333 -12.34 18.38 0.65
C THR A 333 -12.34 16.98 1.31
N VAL A 334 -12.87 15.96 0.63
CA VAL A 334 -12.80 14.56 1.11
C VAL A 334 -11.36 14.10 1.24
N ILE A 335 -10.53 14.33 0.21
CA ILE A 335 -9.11 13.94 0.22
C ILE A 335 -8.38 14.62 1.39
N GLY A 336 -8.47 15.94 1.51
CA GLY A 336 -7.79 16.68 2.57
C GLY A 336 -8.23 16.27 3.99
N TRP A 337 -9.51 15.92 4.16
CA TRP A 337 -9.98 15.39 5.43
C TRP A 337 -9.37 14.02 5.73
N LEU A 338 -9.32 13.13 4.72
CA LEU A 338 -8.71 11.80 4.88
C LEU A 338 -7.22 11.91 5.21
N GLU A 339 -6.47 12.82 4.57
CA GLU A 339 -5.05 13.07 4.88
C GLU A 339 -4.86 13.51 6.35
N THR A 340 -5.66 14.46 6.81
CA THR A 340 -5.54 14.97 8.19
C THR A 340 -6.01 13.96 9.25
N HIS A 341 -6.76 12.92 8.87
CA HIS A 341 -7.22 11.82 9.72
C HIS A 341 -6.51 10.49 9.43
N ALA A 342 -5.38 10.54 8.71
CA ALA A 342 -4.61 9.34 8.36
C ALA A 342 -4.03 8.60 9.58
N ILE A 343 -4.09 9.17 10.79
CA ILE A 343 -3.76 8.45 12.02
C ILE A 343 -4.67 7.23 12.25
N ASP A 344 -5.95 7.33 11.90
CA ASP A 344 -6.89 6.22 12.00
C ASP A 344 -6.61 5.15 10.93
N TRP A 345 -6.11 5.57 9.76
CA TRP A 345 -5.60 4.67 8.72
C TRP A 345 -4.31 3.96 9.16
N ALA A 346 -3.42 4.66 9.85
CA ALA A 346 -2.18 4.09 10.39
C ALA A 346 -2.44 2.90 11.33
N ALA A 347 -3.61 2.81 11.97
CA ALA A 347 -4.00 1.64 12.75
C ALA A 347 -4.13 0.36 11.90
N ALA A 348 -4.15 0.46 10.57
CA ALA A 348 -4.00 -0.66 9.64
C ALA A 348 -2.53 -1.06 9.35
N GLY A 349 -1.56 -0.45 10.04
CA GLY A 349 -0.14 -0.73 9.86
C GLY A 349 0.56 0.22 8.90
N HIS A 350 -0.18 1.00 8.12
CA HIS A 350 0.38 1.89 7.10
C HIS A 350 1.13 3.08 7.71
N ILE A 351 2.13 3.59 6.96
CA ILE A 351 2.81 4.84 7.29
C ILE A 351 2.06 5.96 6.55
N PRO A 352 1.49 6.96 7.24
CA PRO A 352 0.86 8.08 6.55
C PRO A 352 1.84 8.77 5.59
N ALA A 353 1.44 9.01 4.33
CA ALA A 353 2.25 9.77 3.39
C ALA A 353 2.28 11.26 3.75
N TYR A 354 1.27 11.74 4.46
CA TYR A 354 1.13 13.10 4.97
C TYR A 354 2.01 13.29 6.22
N LYS A 355 3.14 13.97 6.08
CA LYS A 355 4.15 14.17 7.14
C LYS A 355 3.60 14.72 8.44
N PRO A 356 2.67 15.72 8.47
CA PRO A 356 2.15 16.22 9.74
C PRO A 356 1.50 15.14 10.62
N VAL A 357 0.95 14.08 10.04
CA VAL A 357 0.43 12.92 10.79
C VAL A 357 1.56 11.93 11.09
N ALA A 358 2.40 11.58 10.12
CA ALA A 358 3.50 10.64 10.31
C ALA A 358 4.53 11.10 11.35
N GLU A 359 4.75 12.40 11.48
CA GLU A 359 5.67 13.02 12.44
C GLU A 359 4.98 13.39 13.77
N SER A 360 3.69 13.06 13.94
CA SER A 360 2.93 13.37 15.15
C SER A 360 3.39 12.53 16.35
N THR A 361 3.18 13.10 17.55
CA THR A 361 3.46 12.38 18.81
C THR A 361 2.57 11.15 19.02
N ASP A 362 1.41 11.11 18.37
CA ASP A 362 0.50 9.97 18.47
C ASP A 362 0.95 8.84 17.57
N TYR A 363 1.38 9.14 16.34
CA TYR A 363 1.97 8.12 15.46
C TYR A 363 3.27 7.54 16.05
N ALA A 364 4.11 8.38 16.64
CA ALA A 364 5.36 7.95 17.30
C ALA A 364 5.17 6.96 18.47
N LYS A 365 3.94 6.80 18.96
CA LYS A 365 3.58 5.81 20.02
C LYS A 365 2.93 4.56 19.45
N MET A 366 2.65 4.52 18.14
CA MET A 366 1.97 3.39 17.52
C MET A 366 2.98 2.28 17.18
N GLU A 367 3.15 1.32 18.08
CA GLU A 367 3.95 0.13 17.78
C GLU A 367 3.10 -0.95 17.09
N PRO A 368 3.68 -1.69 16.12
CA PRO A 368 5.07 -1.62 15.62
C PRO A 368 5.31 -0.55 14.55
N ASN A 369 4.31 0.27 14.20
CA ASN A 369 4.41 1.27 13.12
C ASN A 369 5.61 2.21 13.32
N ALA A 370 5.78 2.77 14.52
CA ALA A 370 6.87 3.67 14.84
C ALA A 370 8.25 3.03 14.64
N THR A 371 8.36 1.72 14.86
CA THR A 371 9.63 0.98 14.70
C THR A 371 10.05 0.87 13.24
N TYR A 372 9.12 0.70 12.29
CA TYR A 372 9.46 0.60 10.87
C TYR A 372 9.19 1.90 10.06
N ALA A 373 8.66 2.94 10.68
CA ALA A 373 8.39 4.21 10.01
C ALA A 373 9.57 4.80 9.23
N PRO A 374 10.85 4.67 9.70
CA PRO A 374 12.00 5.21 8.97
C PRO A 374 12.17 4.66 7.55
N LEU A 375 11.56 3.51 7.21
CA LEU A 375 11.61 2.97 5.84
C LEU A 375 11.02 3.94 4.80
N ALA A 376 10.14 4.85 5.19
CA ALA A 376 9.53 5.86 4.30
C ALA A 376 10.59 6.73 3.58
N ASP A 377 11.76 6.93 4.20
CA ASP A 377 12.82 7.76 3.65
C ASP A 377 13.70 7.03 2.60
N HIS A 378 13.72 5.70 2.62
CA HIS A 378 14.66 4.90 1.81
C HIS A 378 14.05 3.67 1.15
N ALA A 379 12.72 3.54 1.17
CA ALA A 379 12.01 2.47 0.46
C ALA A 379 12.18 2.58 -1.07
N THR A 380 12.23 1.45 -1.74
CA THR A 380 12.31 1.36 -3.19
C THR A 380 10.94 1.05 -3.77
N TYR A 381 10.39 2.01 -4.51
CA TYR A 381 9.16 1.86 -5.27
C TYR A 381 9.38 1.04 -6.54
N ASP A 382 8.30 0.45 -7.05
CA ASP A 382 8.33 -0.22 -8.35
C ASP A 382 8.86 0.69 -9.46
N PRO A 383 9.52 0.14 -10.50
CA PRO A 383 9.95 0.90 -11.65
C PRO A 383 8.81 1.68 -12.29
N ARG A 384 9.09 2.88 -12.77
CA ARG A 384 8.11 3.73 -13.48
C ARG A 384 7.85 3.22 -14.89
N SER A 385 7.21 2.08 -14.99
CA SER A 385 6.97 1.36 -16.24
C SER A 385 5.53 0.86 -16.32
N THR A 386 4.99 0.76 -17.53
CA THR A 386 3.65 0.21 -17.79
C THR A 386 3.55 -1.29 -17.52
N ILE A 387 4.68 -1.97 -17.37
CA ILE A 387 4.76 -3.41 -17.11
C ILE A 387 5.17 -3.74 -15.68
N ALA A 388 5.38 -2.74 -14.83
CA ALA A 388 5.68 -2.90 -13.41
C ALA A 388 4.50 -2.45 -12.52
N GLY A 389 4.60 -2.70 -11.21
CA GLY A 389 3.58 -2.37 -10.22
C GLY A 389 2.55 -3.47 -10.00
N VAL A 390 1.63 -3.21 -9.08
CA VAL A 390 0.58 -4.16 -8.70
C VAL A 390 -0.20 -4.67 -9.91
N ALA A 391 -0.46 -5.98 -9.97
CA ALA A 391 -1.21 -6.65 -11.06
C ALA A 391 -0.62 -6.37 -12.45
N SER A 392 0.69 -6.49 -12.59
CA SER A 392 1.46 -6.20 -13.82
C SER A 392 2.16 -7.43 -14.36
N PRO A 393 2.68 -7.37 -15.61
CA PRO A 393 3.54 -8.41 -16.16
C PRO A 393 4.74 -8.77 -15.29
N ALA A 394 5.31 -7.83 -14.50
CA ALA A 394 6.41 -8.12 -13.59
C ALA A 394 5.97 -9.03 -12.43
N TYR A 395 4.75 -8.85 -11.90
CA TYR A 395 4.16 -9.73 -10.90
C TYR A 395 3.84 -11.12 -11.50
N ASP A 396 3.27 -11.16 -12.72
CA ASP A 396 3.03 -12.43 -13.43
C ASP A 396 4.35 -13.19 -13.65
N ALA A 397 5.43 -12.51 -14.04
CA ALA A 397 6.75 -13.13 -14.23
C ALA A 397 7.32 -13.66 -12.89
N ALA A 398 7.08 -12.97 -11.78
CA ALA A 398 7.50 -13.48 -10.46
C ALA A 398 6.81 -14.82 -10.14
N LEU A 399 5.51 -14.93 -10.34
CA LEU A 399 4.78 -16.17 -10.10
C LEU A 399 5.17 -17.27 -11.09
N ASN A 400 5.26 -16.95 -12.38
CA ASN A 400 5.39 -17.96 -13.43
C ASN A 400 6.84 -18.38 -13.73
N ILE A 401 7.82 -17.59 -13.29
CA ILE A 401 9.25 -17.82 -13.59
C ILE A 401 10.07 -17.90 -12.30
N ILE A 402 9.98 -16.87 -11.42
CA ILE A 402 10.81 -16.84 -10.21
C ILE A 402 10.35 -17.91 -9.21
N SER A 403 9.03 -18.07 -8.97
CA SER A 403 8.53 -19.11 -8.06
C SER A 403 8.98 -20.51 -8.47
N PRO A 404 8.89 -20.95 -9.74
CA PRO A 404 9.50 -22.21 -10.17
C PRO A 404 11.01 -22.31 -9.91
N ALA A 405 11.77 -21.22 -10.07
CA ALA A 405 13.20 -21.24 -9.78
C ALA A 405 13.48 -21.42 -8.29
N ILE A 406 12.73 -20.76 -7.42
CA ILE A 406 12.83 -20.93 -5.96
C ILE A 406 12.63 -22.39 -5.56
N HIS A 407 11.76 -23.11 -6.25
CA HIS A 407 11.44 -24.53 -5.98
C HIS A 407 12.31 -25.52 -6.79
N GLY A 408 13.41 -25.06 -7.39
CA GLY A 408 14.39 -25.92 -8.06
C GLY A 408 13.97 -26.43 -9.45
N TYR A 409 12.87 -25.93 -10.04
CA TYR A 409 12.44 -26.33 -11.39
C TYR A 409 13.17 -25.58 -12.50
N LEU A 410 13.88 -24.51 -12.17
CA LEU A 410 14.61 -23.66 -13.10
C LEU A 410 15.85 -23.11 -12.41
N SER A 411 16.98 -22.98 -13.13
CA SER A 411 18.14 -22.29 -12.57
C SER A 411 17.89 -20.80 -12.40
N PRO A 412 18.52 -20.11 -11.43
CA PRO A 412 18.40 -18.66 -11.29
C PRO A 412 18.78 -17.90 -12.57
N GLU A 413 19.80 -18.34 -13.29
CA GLU A 413 20.26 -17.76 -14.54
C GLU A 413 19.25 -17.93 -15.69
N ASP A 414 18.62 -19.12 -15.80
CA ASP A 414 17.55 -19.36 -16.77
C ASP A 414 16.31 -18.57 -16.45
N ALA A 415 15.96 -18.43 -15.15
CA ALA A 415 14.85 -17.62 -14.70
C ALA A 415 15.04 -16.13 -15.09
N VAL A 416 16.24 -15.57 -14.83
CA VAL A 416 16.57 -14.21 -15.25
C VAL A 416 16.48 -14.05 -16.77
N THR A 417 16.99 -15.03 -17.53
CA THR A 417 16.92 -15.00 -19.00
C THR A 417 15.47 -14.98 -19.49
N GLN A 418 14.63 -15.87 -18.96
CA GLN A 418 13.20 -15.95 -19.34
C GLN A 418 12.44 -14.69 -18.92
N MET A 419 12.65 -14.20 -17.69
CA MET A 419 12.01 -12.98 -17.20
C MET A 419 12.40 -11.77 -18.06
N THR A 420 13.69 -11.63 -18.39
CA THR A 420 14.17 -10.54 -19.26
C THR A 420 13.51 -10.59 -20.63
N GLN A 421 13.41 -11.77 -21.24
CA GLN A 421 12.78 -11.93 -22.55
C GLN A 421 11.28 -11.62 -22.50
N GLU A 422 10.58 -12.12 -21.50
CA GLU A 422 9.14 -11.88 -21.34
C GLU A 422 8.85 -10.39 -21.13
N LEU A 423 9.51 -9.76 -20.14
CA LEU A 423 9.26 -8.36 -19.82
C LEU A 423 9.70 -7.42 -20.96
N GLN A 424 10.84 -7.68 -21.60
CA GLN A 424 11.28 -6.88 -22.76
C GLN A 424 10.31 -7.00 -23.93
N GLY A 425 9.73 -8.19 -24.15
CA GLY A 425 8.70 -8.41 -25.18
C GLY A 425 7.39 -7.67 -24.91
N ARG A 426 7.10 -7.31 -23.67
CA ARG A 426 5.90 -6.53 -23.28
C ARG A 426 6.09 -5.01 -23.46
N LEU A 427 7.32 -4.53 -23.57
CA LEU A 427 7.64 -3.12 -23.81
C LEU A 427 7.70 -2.73 -25.28
N GLN A 428 7.73 -3.72 -26.19
CA GLN A 428 7.70 -3.51 -27.64
C GLN A 428 6.25 -3.40 -28.18
#